data_7e8f53d8a7c80098f101c3d6e74703d9
#
_entry.id   7e8f53d8a7c80098f101c3d6e74703d9
#
_cell.length_a   1.000
_cell.length_b   1.000
_cell.length_c   1.000
_cell.angle_alpha   90.00
_cell.angle_beta   90.00
_cell.angle_gamma   90.00
#
_symmetry.space_group_name_H-M   'P 1'
#
loop_
_entity.id
_entity.type
_entity.pdbx_description
1 polymer ?
#
loop_
_entity_poly.entity_id
_entity_poly.type
_entity_poly.pdbx_seq_one_letter_code
_entity_poly.pdbx_strand_id
1 'polypeptide(L)'
;QLSIKDAIEKYCIRKVITFHKSVAAASSFTAHGPEGIEAHVPALQAFHVNGNMASGKRDPIMRAFAEGERTLISNARCLTEGVDVPAVDMVAFLTPKRSLVDIVQATGRAMRTSESTNKTTGYVLVPLFLEQVEGETIEEAVARAQFDEVWAGLQALQEHDEVLAEIILHMREERGRTKGFNDQDLQGRVEVFGPSVSLDTLRHAISAQIVDQIGSNWDERFGELVAFNAQHGDCNVPRHWPEQRGL
;
A
#
# COMPACT_ATOMS: atom_id res chain seq x y z
N GLN A 1 -12.97 7.63 3.24
CA GLN A 1 -12.69 8.95 3.86
C GLN A 1 -12.09 8.78 5.26
N LEU A 2 -12.65 7.91 6.10
CA LEU A 2 -12.14 7.68 7.47
C LEU A 2 -10.66 7.25 7.47
N SER A 3 -10.28 6.27 6.68
CA SER A 3 -8.89 5.80 6.61
C SER A 3 -7.91 6.88 6.14
N ILE A 4 -8.34 7.80 5.26
CA ILE A 4 -7.53 8.96 4.86
C ILE A 4 -7.37 9.92 6.03
N LYS A 5 -8.44 10.21 6.77
CA LYS A 5 -8.39 11.03 7.98
C LYS A 5 -7.42 10.44 8.99
N ASP A 6 -7.59 9.15 9.32
CA ASP A 6 -6.76 8.45 10.31
C ASP A 6 -5.27 8.48 9.90
N ALA A 7 -4.96 8.26 8.62
CA ALA A 7 -3.60 8.36 8.10
C ALA A 7 -3.05 9.79 8.19
N ILE A 8 -3.84 10.80 7.80
CA ILE A 8 -3.43 12.22 7.87
C ILE A 8 -3.11 12.62 9.31
N GLU A 9 -3.95 12.24 10.26
CA GLU A 9 -3.77 12.58 11.67
C GLU A 9 -2.59 11.81 12.29
N LYS A 10 -2.50 10.51 12.05
CA LYS A 10 -1.46 9.63 12.60
C LYS A 10 -0.05 10.01 12.15
N TYR A 11 0.11 10.35 10.86
CA TYR A 11 1.42 10.58 10.25
C TYR A 11 1.70 12.05 9.96
N CYS A 12 0.86 12.97 10.44
CA CYS A 12 1.01 14.42 10.21
C CYS A 12 1.15 14.78 8.72
N ILE A 13 0.40 14.12 7.85
CA ILE A 13 0.45 14.27 6.40
C ILE A 13 -0.09 15.64 6.00
N ARG A 14 0.63 16.33 5.11
CA ARG A 14 0.28 17.67 4.62
C ARG A 14 -0.19 17.68 3.17
N LYS A 15 0.43 16.89 2.31
CA LYS A 15 0.18 16.86 0.86
C LYS A 15 -0.32 15.50 0.42
N VAL A 16 -1.55 15.45 -0.07
CA VAL A 16 -2.21 14.19 -0.48
C VAL A 16 -2.64 14.25 -1.94
N ILE A 17 -2.36 13.20 -2.71
CA ILE A 17 -2.97 12.97 -4.02
C ILE A 17 -3.90 11.77 -3.92
N THR A 18 -5.14 11.91 -4.39
CA THR A 18 -6.08 10.79 -4.47
C THR A 18 -6.41 10.44 -5.90
N PHE A 19 -6.39 9.15 -6.23
CA PHE A 19 -6.71 8.62 -7.55
C PHE A 19 -8.09 7.97 -7.57
N HIS A 20 -8.91 8.35 -8.55
CA HIS A 20 -10.30 7.91 -8.69
C HIS A 20 -10.57 7.28 -10.06
N LYS A 21 -11.57 6.37 -10.13
CA LYS A 21 -11.97 5.69 -11.36
C LYS A 21 -12.55 6.62 -12.41
N SER A 22 -13.17 7.73 -11.99
CA SER A 22 -13.85 8.66 -12.87
C SER A 22 -13.74 10.10 -12.39
N VAL A 23 -13.92 11.04 -13.34
CA VAL A 23 -13.98 12.47 -13.04
C VAL A 23 -15.10 12.80 -12.06
N ALA A 24 -16.27 12.17 -12.23
CA ALA A 24 -17.40 12.36 -11.33
C ALA A 24 -17.06 11.95 -9.89
N ALA A 25 -16.47 10.76 -9.69
CA ALA A 25 -16.05 10.29 -8.37
C ALA A 25 -15.00 11.22 -7.73
N ALA A 26 -14.02 11.67 -8.51
CA ALA A 26 -12.99 12.60 -8.04
C ALA A 26 -13.59 13.97 -7.65
N SER A 27 -14.50 14.49 -8.46
CA SER A 27 -15.18 15.77 -8.19
C SER A 27 -16.09 15.70 -6.97
N SER A 28 -16.88 14.62 -6.83
CA SER A 28 -17.76 14.42 -5.66
C SER A 28 -16.95 14.28 -4.37
N PHE A 29 -15.78 13.65 -4.43
CA PHE A 29 -14.92 13.45 -3.27
C PHE A 29 -14.39 14.78 -2.67
N THR A 30 -14.17 15.79 -3.50
CA THR A 30 -13.70 17.13 -3.10
C THR A 30 -14.82 18.18 -3.14
N ALA A 31 -16.07 17.79 -3.35
CA ALA A 31 -17.19 18.73 -3.33
C ALA A 31 -17.37 19.32 -1.94
N HIS A 32 -17.73 20.60 -1.89
CA HIS A 32 -18.11 21.24 -0.63
C HIS A 32 -19.42 20.62 -0.11
N GLY A 33 -19.45 20.26 1.15
CA GLY A 33 -20.64 19.69 1.80
C GLY A 33 -20.29 18.49 2.69
N PRO A 34 -21.30 17.91 3.34
CA PRO A 34 -21.08 16.87 4.35
C PRO A 34 -20.48 15.56 3.81
N GLU A 35 -20.60 15.32 2.52
CA GLU A 35 -20.04 14.13 1.86
C GLU A 35 -18.61 14.36 1.30
N GLY A 36 -18.16 15.61 1.25
CA GLY A 36 -16.81 15.94 0.78
C GLY A 36 -15.75 15.67 1.85
N ILE A 37 -14.51 15.44 1.40
CA ILE A 37 -13.41 15.10 2.31
C ILE A 37 -13.11 16.23 3.32
N GLU A 38 -13.29 17.48 2.96
CA GLU A 38 -13.06 18.63 3.84
C GLU A 38 -13.95 18.62 5.09
N ALA A 39 -15.15 18.05 5.01
CA ALA A 39 -16.03 17.91 6.17
C ALA A 39 -15.50 16.91 7.22
N HIS A 40 -14.62 16.03 6.83
CA HIS A 40 -14.09 14.96 7.67
C HIS A 40 -12.68 15.21 8.18
N VAL A 41 -11.92 16.10 7.51
CA VAL A 41 -10.52 16.40 7.86
C VAL A 41 -10.37 17.89 8.16
N PRO A 42 -10.20 18.29 9.43
CA PRO A 42 -10.05 19.69 9.79
C PRO A 42 -8.88 20.38 9.10
N ALA A 43 -9.08 21.63 8.66
CA ALA A 43 -8.09 22.47 8.01
C ALA A 43 -7.50 21.90 6.71
N LEU A 44 -8.16 20.92 6.08
CA LEU A 44 -7.79 20.41 4.77
C LEU A 44 -8.40 21.32 3.68
N GLN A 45 -7.59 21.69 2.70
CA GLN A 45 -8.04 22.32 1.46
C GLN A 45 -8.03 21.27 0.34
N ALA A 46 -9.19 20.96 -0.22
CA ALA A 46 -9.34 19.94 -1.23
C ALA A 46 -9.56 20.55 -2.62
N PHE A 47 -8.78 20.07 -3.58
CA PHE A 47 -8.81 20.50 -4.97
C PHE A 47 -9.17 19.34 -5.90
N HIS A 48 -9.71 19.65 -7.07
CA HIS A 48 -9.99 18.66 -8.12
C HIS A 48 -9.28 19.01 -9.42
N VAL A 49 -8.64 18.01 -10.03
CA VAL A 49 -8.10 18.09 -11.39
C VAL A 49 -8.47 16.86 -12.20
N ASN A 50 -8.61 17.04 -13.52
CA ASN A 50 -8.86 15.94 -14.44
C ASN A 50 -8.22 16.18 -15.81
N GLY A 51 -8.13 15.11 -16.62
CA GLY A 51 -7.47 15.14 -17.92
C GLY A 51 -8.15 16.05 -18.97
N ASN A 52 -9.41 16.41 -18.77
CA ASN A 52 -10.15 17.30 -19.68
C ASN A 52 -9.95 18.80 -19.33
N MET A 53 -9.26 19.10 -18.23
CA MET A 53 -9.02 20.45 -17.77
C MET A 53 -7.87 21.09 -18.55
N ALA A 54 -8.12 22.26 -19.14
CA ALA A 54 -7.08 23.03 -19.81
C ALA A 54 -5.96 23.43 -18.83
N SER A 55 -4.70 23.49 -19.30
CA SER A 55 -3.53 23.82 -18.49
C SER A 55 -3.69 25.13 -17.74
N GLY A 56 -4.21 26.17 -18.37
CA GLY A 56 -4.43 27.47 -17.72
C GLY A 56 -5.41 27.45 -16.53
N LYS A 57 -6.29 26.44 -16.45
CA LYS A 57 -7.16 26.22 -15.28
C LYS A 57 -6.50 25.30 -14.25
N ARG A 58 -5.67 24.39 -14.69
CA ARG A 58 -4.99 23.43 -13.83
C ARG A 58 -3.82 24.05 -13.06
N ASP A 59 -3.03 24.90 -13.70
CA ASP A 59 -1.82 25.47 -13.10
C ASP A 59 -2.05 26.33 -11.83
N PRO A 60 -3.11 27.16 -11.74
CA PRO A 60 -3.46 27.81 -10.48
C PRO A 60 -3.82 26.84 -9.35
N ILE A 61 -4.53 25.76 -9.69
CA ILE A 61 -4.90 24.72 -8.71
C ILE A 61 -3.64 24.01 -8.21
N MET A 62 -2.71 23.65 -9.10
CA MET A 62 -1.46 23.01 -8.73
C MET A 62 -0.59 23.92 -7.85
N ARG A 63 -0.57 25.22 -8.11
CA ARG A 63 0.10 26.20 -7.24
C ARG A 63 -0.54 26.28 -5.87
N ALA A 64 -1.87 26.40 -5.80
CA ALA A 64 -2.59 26.43 -4.53
C ALA A 64 -2.38 25.13 -3.73
N PHE A 65 -2.35 23.97 -4.40
CA PHE A 65 -1.97 22.70 -3.78
C PHE A 65 -0.54 22.73 -3.23
N ALA A 66 0.41 23.28 -3.97
CA ALA A 66 1.81 23.33 -3.55
C ALA A 66 2.02 24.28 -2.36
N GLU A 67 1.40 25.46 -2.37
CA GLU A 67 1.59 26.54 -1.39
C GLU A 67 0.78 26.37 -0.11
N GLY A 68 -0.38 25.69 -0.16
CA GLY A 68 -1.24 25.47 1.01
C GLY A 68 -0.55 24.60 2.07
N GLU A 69 -0.91 24.80 3.32
CA GLU A 69 -0.30 24.09 4.45
C GLU A 69 -0.73 22.62 4.50
N ARG A 70 -2.02 22.34 4.39
CA ARG A 70 -2.59 20.98 4.34
C ARG A 70 -3.54 20.88 3.17
N THR A 71 -3.12 20.17 2.13
CA THR A 71 -3.83 20.16 0.86
C THR A 71 -4.01 18.75 0.32
N LEU A 72 -5.16 18.53 -0.32
CA LEU A 72 -5.46 17.31 -1.03
C LEU A 72 -5.89 17.65 -2.46
N ILE A 73 -5.41 16.90 -3.43
CA ILE A 73 -5.85 17.00 -4.81
C ILE A 73 -6.46 15.68 -5.26
N SER A 74 -7.73 15.73 -5.69
CA SER A 74 -8.37 14.57 -6.32
C SER A 74 -8.07 14.58 -7.82
N ASN A 75 -7.63 13.42 -8.30
CA ASN A 75 -7.19 13.23 -9.68
C ASN A 75 -8.00 12.15 -10.40
N ALA A 76 -8.38 12.43 -11.63
CA ALA A 76 -8.91 11.46 -12.55
C ALA A 76 -8.17 11.58 -13.89
N ARG A 77 -7.25 10.64 -14.16
CA ARG A 77 -6.56 10.45 -15.45
C ARG A 77 -5.60 11.58 -15.88
N CYS A 78 -5.02 12.37 -14.99
CA CYS A 78 -4.14 13.47 -15.42
C CYS A 78 -2.82 13.64 -14.68
N LEU A 79 -2.59 12.99 -13.56
CA LEU A 79 -1.35 13.14 -12.78
C LEU A 79 -0.43 11.90 -12.86
N THR A 80 -0.55 11.09 -13.92
CA THR A 80 0.26 9.88 -14.13
C THR A 80 1.56 10.15 -14.89
N GLU A 81 1.64 11.22 -15.70
CA GLU A 81 2.82 11.55 -16.48
C GLU A 81 3.14 13.06 -16.40
N GLY A 82 4.45 13.37 -16.24
CA GLY A 82 5.02 14.69 -16.52
C GLY A 82 4.63 15.84 -15.59
N VAL A 83 3.94 15.60 -14.49
CA VAL A 83 3.65 16.66 -13.52
C VAL A 83 4.75 16.67 -12.47
N ASP A 84 5.50 17.75 -12.44
CA ASP A 84 6.40 18.06 -11.33
C ASP A 84 5.52 18.42 -10.12
N VAL A 85 5.17 17.42 -9.33
CA VAL A 85 4.37 17.61 -8.13
C VAL A 85 5.32 17.89 -6.99
N PRO A 86 5.14 18.99 -6.27
CA PRO A 86 5.93 19.26 -5.07
C PRO A 86 5.78 18.12 -4.10
N ALA A 87 6.75 17.95 -3.22
CA ALA A 87 6.87 16.83 -2.29
C ALA A 87 5.52 16.38 -1.72
N VAL A 88 4.96 15.28 -2.28
CA VAL A 88 3.69 14.68 -1.85
C VAL A 88 3.97 13.70 -0.73
N ASP A 89 3.26 13.82 0.38
CA ASP A 89 3.45 12.94 1.53
C ASP A 89 2.71 11.62 1.35
N MET A 90 1.47 11.67 0.82
CA MET A 90 0.64 10.48 0.65
C MET A 90 -0.04 10.44 -0.72
N VAL A 91 -0.05 9.23 -1.28
CA VAL A 91 -0.87 8.89 -2.44
C VAL A 91 -1.93 7.89 -2.02
N ALA A 92 -3.20 8.16 -2.32
CA ALA A 92 -4.31 7.29 -1.99
C ALA A 92 -5.06 6.81 -3.25
N PHE A 93 -5.15 5.51 -3.43
CA PHE A 93 -5.90 4.88 -4.51
C PHE A 93 -7.29 4.53 -4.00
N LEU A 94 -8.32 5.30 -4.36
CA LEU A 94 -9.68 5.12 -3.86
C LEU A 94 -10.53 4.15 -4.70
N THR A 95 -9.91 3.54 -5.69
CA THR A 95 -10.52 2.47 -6.52
C THR A 95 -9.43 1.57 -7.04
N PRO A 96 -9.60 0.25 -7.02
CA PRO A 96 -8.71 -0.69 -7.69
C PRO A 96 -8.59 -0.31 -9.18
N LYS A 97 -7.38 -0.22 -9.70
CA LYS A 97 -7.12 0.06 -11.12
C LYS A 97 -6.11 -0.92 -11.65
N ARG A 98 -6.30 -1.38 -12.89
CA ARG A 98 -5.36 -2.22 -13.63
C ARG A 98 -3.96 -1.61 -13.82
N SER A 99 -3.81 -0.30 -13.57
CA SER A 99 -2.54 0.42 -13.71
C SER A 99 -1.98 0.92 -12.38
N LEU A 100 -2.20 0.19 -11.27
CA LEU A 100 -1.62 0.54 -9.97
C LEU A 100 -0.08 0.58 -10.07
N VAL A 101 0.51 -0.34 -10.80
CA VAL A 101 1.96 -0.38 -11.05
C VAL A 101 2.45 0.89 -11.75
N ASP A 102 1.77 1.31 -12.83
CA ASP A 102 2.14 2.54 -13.55
C ASP A 102 2.03 3.77 -12.64
N ILE A 103 1.01 3.79 -11.79
CA ILE A 103 0.77 4.88 -10.86
C ILE A 103 1.81 4.90 -9.75
N VAL A 104 2.16 3.74 -9.18
CA VAL A 104 3.22 3.62 -8.16
C VAL A 104 4.55 4.05 -8.74
N GLN A 105 4.90 3.64 -9.95
CA GLN A 105 6.13 4.08 -10.63
C GLN A 105 6.16 5.58 -10.90
N ALA A 106 5.04 6.16 -11.34
CA ALA A 106 4.95 7.61 -11.59
C ALA A 106 5.02 8.41 -10.28
N THR A 107 4.37 7.94 -9.21
CA THR A 107 4.36 8.61 -7.91
C THR A 107 5.59 8.32 -7.08
N GLY A 108 6.30 7.22 -7.31
CA GLY A 108 7.59 6.93 -6.67
C GLY A 108 8.62 8.06 -6.88
N ARG A 109 8.52 8.79 -8.00
CA ARG A 109 9.31 10.01 -8.21
C ARG A 109 8.85 11.18 -7.33
N ALA A 110 7.55 11.35 -7.15
CA ALA A 110 6.97 12.41 -6.32
C ALA A 110 7.12 12.12 -4.82
N MET A 111 7.27 10.86 -4.44
CA MET A 111 7.45 10.41 -3.06
C MET A 111 8.91 10.32 -2.61
N ARG A 112 9.87 10.70 -3.48
CA ARG A 112 11.29 10.75 -3.09
C ARG A 112 11.49 11.68 -1.91
N THR A 113 12.48 11.35 -1.10
CA THR A 113 12.97 12.22 -0.04
C THR A 113 13.29 13.60 -0.61
N SER A 114 12.89 14.63 0.09
CA SER A 114 13.17 16.01 -0.30
C SER A 114 13.93 16.69 0.83
N GLU A 115 15.18 17.04 0.57
CA GLU A 115 16.01 17.77 1.53
C GLU A 115 15.39 19.13 1.93
N SER A 116 14.67 19.76 1.00
CA SER A 116 14.01 21.06 1.27
C SER A 116 12.82 20.95 2.24
N THR A 117 12.24 19.76 2.44
CA THR A 117 11.06 19.55 3.30
C THR A 117 11.33 18.64 4.49
N ASN A 118 12.58 18.16 4.69
CA ASN A 118 12.94 17.13 5.68
C ASN A 118 12.09 15.84 5.58
N LYS A 119 11.52 15.59 4.42
CA LYS A 119 10.67 14.43 4.19
C LYS A 119 11.53 13.18 4.00
N THR A 120 11.33 12.19 4.86
CA THR A 120 12.03 10.90 4.84
C THR A 120 11.14 9.74 4.40
N THR A 121 9.82 9.90 4.48
CA THR A 121 8.86 8.81 4.25
C THR A 121 7.74 9.27 3.32
N GLY A 122 7.35 8.42 2.37
CA GLY A 122 6.16 8.57 1.56
C GLY A 122 5.13 7.48 1.92
N TYR A 123 3.85 7.81 1.83
CA TYR A 123 2.76 6.90 2.20
C TYR A 123 1.93 6.54 0.97
N VAL A 124 1.57 5.27 0.87
CA VAL A 124 0.61 4.77 -0.13
C VAL A 124 -0.59 4.17 0.60
N LEU A 125 -1.77 4.72 0.37
CA LEU A 125 -3.01 4.21 0.94
C LEU A 125 -3.81 3.47 -0.14
N VAL A 126 -4.13 2.19 0.15
CA VAL A 126 -4.94 1.35 -0.74
C VAL A 126 -6.13 0.81 0.05
N PRO A 127 -7.38 1.07 -0.36
CA PRO A 127 -8.53 0.50 0.29
C PRO A 127 -8.68 -0.98 -0.10
N LEU A 128 -8.94 -1.82 0.90
CA LEU A 128 -9.33 -3.21 0.72
C LEU A 128 -10.83 -3.34 1.02
N PHE A 129 -11.56 -3.99 0.13
CA PHE A 129 -12.96 -4.35 0.34
C PHE A 129 -13.03 -5.85 0.58
N LEU A 130 -13.25 -6.22 1.84
CA LEU A 130 -13.36 -7.60 2.25
C LEU A 130 -14.84 -7.93 2.52
N GLU A 131 -15.38 -8.87 1.74
CA GLU A 131 -16.71 -9.46 2.00
C GLU A 131 -16.50 -10.80 2.67
N GLN A 132 -17.02 -10.96 3.87
CA GLN A 132 -16.98 -12.23 4.60
C GLN A 132 -18.32 -12.95 4.44
N VAL A 133 -18.28 -14.22 4.06
CA VAL A 133 -19.46 -15.07 3.96
C VAL A 133 -19.75 -15.69 5.33
N GLU A 134 -21.02 -16.02 5.61
CA GLU A 134 -21.41 -16.65 6.88
C GLU A 134 -20.65 -17.98 7.11
N GLY A 135 -19.97 -18.07 8.24
CA GLY A 135 -19.15 -19.23 8.61
C GLY A 135 -17.70 -19.20 8.09
N GLU A 136 -17.32 -18.19 7.30
CA GLU A 136 -15.96 -18.02 6.78
C GLU A 136 -15.06 -17.30 7.80
N THR A 137 -13.82 -17.73 7.94
CA THR A 137 -12.82 -17.01 8.73
C THR A 137 -12.31 -15.77 7.97
N ILE A 138 -11.65 -14.87 8.68
CA ILE A 138 -11.04 -13.68 8.05
C ILE A 138 -9.91 -14.10 7.12
N GLU A 139 -9.11 -15.08 7.51
CA GLU A 139 -8.01 -15.62 6.72
C GLU A 139 -8.51 -16.22 5.40
N GLU A 140 -9.59 -17.00 5.44
CA GLU A 140 -10.22 -17.55 4.25
C GLU A 140 -10.80 -16.45 3.36
N ALA A 141 -11.45 -15.44 3.94
CA ALA A 141 -11.99 -14.31 3.21
C ALA A 141 -10.87 -13.50 2.51
N VAL A 142 -9.75 -13.25 3.19
CA VAL A 142 -8.59 -12.56 2.62
C VAL A 142 -7.94 -13.39 1.51
N ALA A 143 -7.80 -14.71 1.71
CA ALA A 143 -7.23 -15.61 0.70
C ALA A 143 -8.13 -15.73 -0.54
N ARG A 144 -9.45 -15.70 -0.35
CA ARG A 144 -10.44 -15.72 -1.44
C ARG A 144 -10.55 -14.40 -2.19
N ALA A 145 -10.30 -13.30 -1.49
CA ALA A 145 -10.41 -11.99 -2.07
C ALA A 145 -9.32 -11.79 -3.14
N GLN A 146 -9.75 -11.43 -4.35
CA GLN A 146 -8.84 -11.14 -5.46
C GLN A 146 -8.26 -9.74 -5.32
N PHE A 147 -7.16 -9.62 -4.60
CA PHE A 147 -6.44 -8.37 -4.42
C PHE A 147 -5.22 -8.25 -5.36
N ASP A 148 -5.28 -8.86 -6.54
CA ASP A 148 -4.16 -8.92 -7.50
C ASP A 148 -3.55 -7.54 -7.79
N GLU A 149 -4.39 -6.51 -7.88
CA GLU A 149 -3.92 -5.14 -8.13
C GLU A 149 -3.17 -4.55 -6.92
N VAL A 150 -3.55 -4.96 -5.71
CA VAL A 150 -2.88 -4.53 -4.47
C VAL A 150 -1.53 -5.21 -4.35
N TRP A 151 -1.48 -6.52 -4.64
CA TRP A 151 -0.23 -7.28 -4.62
C TRP A 151 0.75 -6.77 -5.69
N ALA A 152 0.28 -6.49 -6.90
CA ALA A 152 1.10 -5.88 -7.95
C ALA A 152 1.63 -4.49 -7.53
N GLY A 153 0.82 -3.70 -6.83
CA GLY A 153 1.24 -2.40 -6.29
C GLY A 153 2.32 -2.53 -5.21
N LEU A 154 2.15 -3.47 -4.28
CA LEU A 154 3.14 -3.75 -3.23
C LEU A 154 4.44 -4.31 -3.82
N GLN A 155 4.36 -5.16 -4.83
CA GLN A 155 5.52 -5.67 -5.55
C GLN A 155 6.30 -4.54 -6.23
N ALA A 156 5.60 -3.60 -6.87
CA ALA A 156 6.25 -2.42 -7.46
C ALA A 156 6.87 -1.49 -6.40
N LEU A 157 6.28 -1.40 -5.20
CA LEU A 157 6.88 -0.65 -4.08
C LEU A 157 8.13 -1.34 -3.55
N GLN A 158 8.13 -2.68 -3.44
CA GLN A 158 9.29 -3.47 -3.03
C GLN A 158 10.50 -3.24 -3.94
N GLU A 159 10.30 -3.06 -5.25
CA GLU A 159 11.37 -2.75 -6.20
C GLU A 159 12.07 -1.41 -5.91
N HIS A 160 11.44 -0.53 -5.13
CA HIS A 160 11.93 0.81 -4.79
C HIS A 160 12.21 1.01 -3.30
N ASP A 161 11.91 0.03 -2.44
CA ASP A 161 12.16 0.04 -0.99
C ASP A 161 12.97 -1.21 -0.59
N GLU A 162 14.29 -1.07 -0.53
CA GLU A 162 15.21 -2.15 -0.17
C GLU A 162 14.91 -2.74 1.21
N VAL A 163 14.44 -1.92 2.16
CA VAL A 163 14.09 -2.39 3.51
C VAL A 163 12.84 -3.25 3.48
N LEU A 164 11.82 -2.86 2.71
CA LEU A 164 10.61 -3.69 2.52
C LEU A 164 10.97 -5.02 1.84
N ALA A 165 11.86 -4.97 0.83
CA ALA A 165 12.33 -6.17 0.15
C ALA A 165 13.05 -7.14 1.11
N GLU A 166 13.93 -6.63 1.96
CA GLU A 166 14.67 -7.42 2.95
C GLU A 166 13.75 -8.04 4.01
N ILE A 167 12.76 -7.28 4.50
CA ILE A 167 11.76 -7.79 5.45
C ILE A 167 10.99 -8.97 4.85
N ILE A 168 10.47 -8.82 3.62
CA ILE A 168 9.69 -9.88 2.94
C ILE A 168 10.55 -11.12 2.71
N LEU A 169 11.80 -10.94 2.26
CA LEU A 169 12.77 -12.02 2.10
C LEU A 169 12.97 -12.78 3.42
N HIS A 170 13.23 -12.05 4.49
CA HIS A 170 13.47 -12.66 5.81
C HIS A 170 12.24 -13.43 6.34
N MET A 171 11.04 -12.87 6.18
CA MET A 171 9.80 -13.55 6.54
C MET A 171 9.61 -14.87 5.76
N ARG A 172 10.01 -14.91 4.49
CA ARG A 172 9.94 -16.13 3.67
C ARG A 172 10.95 -17.18 4.12
N GLU A 173 12.18 -16.79 4.37
CA GLU A 173 13.20 -17.69 4.92
C GLU A 173 12.78 -18.27 6.27
N GLU A 174 12.22 -17.42 7.15
CA GLU A 174 11.71 -17.86 8.45
C GLU A 174 10.56 -18.85 8.28
N ARG A 175 9.61 -18.60 7.37
CA ARG A 175 8.53 -19.52 7.08
C ARG A 175 9.03 -20.85 6.57
N GLY A 176 10.04 -20.88 5.70
CA GLY A 176 10.69 -22.10 5.25
C GLY A 176 11.31 -22.87 6.42
N ARG A 177 11.97 -22.17 7.33
CA ARG A 177 12.66 -22.74 8.48
C ARG A 177 11.74 -23.24 9.57
N THR A 178 10.68 -22.49 9.93
CA THR A 178 9.86 -22.72 11.13
C THR A 178 8.40 -23.07 10.84
N LYS A 179 7.97 -22.98 9.57
CA LYS A 179 6.57 -23.06 9.11
C LYS A 179 5.68 -21.92 9.64
N GLY A 180 6.27 -20.90 10.24
CA GLY A 180 5.64 -19.67 10.69
C GLY A 180 6.47 -18.45 10.24
N PHE A 181 6.01 -17.27 10.55
CA PHE A 181 6.76 -16.02 10.35
C PHE A 181 6.33 -14.99 11.40
N ASN A 182 7.22 -14.05 11.67
CA ASN A 182 6.92 -12.89 12.49
C ASN A 182 6.53 -11.71 11.60
N ASP A 183 5.33 -11.16 11.77
CA ASP A 183 4.85 -10.01 11.02
C ASP A 183 5.18 -8.65 11.67
N GLN A 184 5.84 -8.66 12.84
CA GLN A 184 6.19 -7.42 13.54
C GLN A 184 7.14 -6.53 12.74
N ASP A 185 8.06 -7.13 11.97
CA ASP A 185 9.02 -6.39 11.16
C ASP A 185 8.34 -5.66 9.98
N LEU A 186 7.20 -6.19 9.51
CA LEU A 186 6.38 -5.54 8.48
C LEU A 186 5.62 -4.33 9.03
N GLN A 187 5.35 -4.29 10.35
CA GLN A 187 4.72 -3.15 11.00
C GLN A 187 5.63 -1.92 10.90
N GLY A 188 5.07 -0.81 10.48
CA GLY A 188 5.83 0.40 10.17
C GLY A 188 6.20 0.55 8.69
N ARG A 189 6.04 -0.52 7.87
CA ARG A 189 6.09 -0.46 6.40
C ARG A 189 4.71 -0.69 5.80
N VAL A 190 3.97 -1.66 6.32
CA VAL A 190 2.59 -1.94 5.93
C VAL A 190 1.71 -1.88 7.16
N GLU A 191 0.76 -0.96 7.16
CA GLU A 191 -0.22 -0.83 8.23
C GLU A 191 -1.63 -1.07 7.71
N VAL A 192 -2.44 -1.76 8.51
CA VAL A 192 -3.83 -2.06 8.19
C VAL A 192 -4.73 -1.21 9.08
N PHE A 193 -5.62 -0.44 8.45
CA PHE A 193 -6.68 0.32 9.13
C PHE A 193 -8.01 -0.37 8.90
N GLY A 194 -8.75 -0.59 9.96
CA GLY A 194 -10.05 -1.25 9.87
C GLY A 194 -10.80 -1.28 11.21
N PRO A 195 -11.94 -1.95 11.27
CA PRO A 195 -12.66 -2.15 12.52
C PRO A 195 -11.80 -2.84 13.57
N SER A 196 -11.77 -2.33 14.80
CA SER A 196 -10.90 -2.80 15.88
C SER A 196 -11.14 -4.25 16.30
N VAL A 197 -12.34 -4.80 16.06
CA VAL A 197 -12.76 -6.12 16.55
C VAL A 197 -11.99 -7.29 15.93
N SER A 198 -11.35 -7.11 14.78
CA SER A 198 -10.64 -8.17 14.06
C SER A 198 -9.34 -7.67 13.42
N LEU A 199 -8.81 -6.57 13.91
CA LEU A 199 -7.70 -5.89 13.24
C LEU A 199 -6.41 -6.72 13.26
N ASP A 200 -6.11 -7.40 14.36
CA ASP A 200 -4.89 -8.22 14.45
C ASP A 200 -4.98 -9.45 13.56
N THR A 201 -6.12 -10.13 13.55
CA THR A 201 -6.38 -11.27 12.64
C THR A 201 -6.30 -10.83 11.18
N LEU A 202 -6.91 -9.71 10.83
CA LEU A 202 -6.86 -9.16 9.47
C LEU A 202 -5.43 -8.76 9.08
N ARG A 203 -4.68 -8.16 10.00
CA ARG A 203 -3.26 -7.80 9.77
C ARG A 203 -2.44 -9.05 9.49
N HIS A 204 -2.56 -10.08 10.33
CA HIS A 204 -1.82 -11.34 10.15
C HIS A 204 -2.19 -12.03 8.83
N ALA A 205 -3.46 -12.09 8.47
CA ALA A 205 -3.93 -12.67 7.21
C ALA A 205 -3.38 -11.91 5.98
N ILE A 206 -3.36 -10.57 6.03
CA ILE A 206 -2.76 -9.75 4.97
C ILE A 206 -1.25 -9.96 4.91
N SER A 207 -0.55 -10.02 6.05
CA SER A 207 0.89 -10.31 6.10
C SER A 207 1.22 -11.67 5.49
N ALA A 208 0.42 -12.70 5.77
CA ALA A 208 0.56 -14.02 5.16
C ALA A 208 0.43 -13.95 3.63
N GLN A 209 -0.56 -13.22 3.12
CA GLN A 209 -0.74 -13.04 1.67
C GLN A 209 0.40 -12.22 1.04
N ILE A 210 0.94 -11.20 1.71
CA ILE A 210 2.11 -10.47 1.23
C ILE A 210 3.29 -11.44 1.05
N VAL A 211 3.56 -12.27 2.04
CA VAL A 211 4.62 -13.28 1.97
C VAL A 211 4.36 -14.27 0.83
N ASP A 212 3.12 -14.70 0.61
CA ASP A 212 2.75 -15.62 -0.46
C ASP A 212 2.87 -15.03 -1.86
N GLN A 213 2.39 -13.81 -2.05
CA GLN A 213 2.23 -13.21 -3.38
C GLN A 213 3.47 -12.44 -3.86
N ILE A 214 4.23 -11.84 -2.95
CA ILE A 214 5.31 -10.92 -3.30
C ILE A 214 6.68 -11.57 -3.16
N GLY A 215 6.88 -12.46 -2.18
CA GLY A 215 8.16 -13.10 -1.96
C GLY A 215 8.51 -14.18 -3.00
N SER A 216 9.76 -14.59 -3.02
CA SER A 216 10.28 -15.65 -3.90
C SER A 216 10.11 -17.04 -3.29
N ASN A 217 9.66 -18.01 -4.07
CA ASN A 217 9.63 -19.42 -3.63
C ASN A 217 11.04 -19.94 -3.28
N TRP A 218 12.08 -19.36 -3.87
CA TRP A 218 13.46 -19.70 -3.57
C TRP A 218 13.81 -19.40 -2.11
N ASP A 219 13.40 -18.26 -1.59
CA ASP A 219 13.73 -17.83 -0.22
C ASP A 219 13.12 -18.78 0.81
N GLU A 220 11.89 -19.24 0.58
CA GLU A 220 11.25 -20.26 1.42
C GLU A 220 11.98 -21.60 1.35
N ARG A 221 12.35 -22.04 0.15
CA ARG A 221 13.15 -23.27 -0.03
C ARG A 221 14.54 -23.17 0.58
N PHE A 222 15.14 -21.99 0.53
CA PHE A 222 16.40 -21.73 1.22
C PHE A 222 16.24 -21.84 2.74
N GLY A 223 15.19 -21.30 3.34
CA GLY A 223 14.85 -21.48 4.74
C GLY A 223 14.68 -22.96 5.14
N GLU A 224 14.00 -23.76 4.30
CA GLU A 224 13.87 -25.21 4.49
C GLU A 224 15.26 -25.91 4.47
N LEU A 225 16.13 -25.52 3.56
CA LEU A 225 17.50 -26.04 3.48
C LEU A 225 18.32 -25.69 4.71
N VAL A 226 18.18 -24.49 5.22
CA VAL A 226 18.85 -24.05 6.47
C VAL A 226 18.37 -24.89 7.65
N ALA A 227 17.07 -25.17 7.74
CA ALA A 227 16.51 -26.04 8.79
C ALA A 227 17.04 -27.47 8.66
N PHE A 228 17.11 -28.02 7.44
CA PHE A 228 17.67 -29.34 7.16
C PHE A 228 19.13 -29.43 7.60
N ASN A 229 19.96 -28.46 7.20
CA ASN A 229 21.36 -28.41 7.59
C ASN A 229 21.55 -28.34 9.12
N ALA A 230 20.73 -27.57 9.82
CA ALA A 230 20.78 -27.48 11.28
C ALA A 230 20.48 -28.83 11.96
N GLN A 231 19.64 -29.69 11.35
CA GLN A 231 19.28 -31.03 11.88
C GLN A 231 20.29 -32.10 11.50
N HIS A 232 20.85 -32.04 10.28
CA HIS A 232 21.63 -33.14 9.69
C HIS A 232 23.12 -32.84 9.55
N GLY A 233 23.52 -31.55 9.66
CA GLY A 233 24.90 -31.12 9.56
C GLY A 233 25.45 -31.02 8.13
N ASP A 234 24.59 -31.25 7.13
CA ASP A 234 24.93 -31.09 5.71
C ASP A 234 23.71 -30.63 4.88
N CYS A 235 23.92 -30.36 3.60
CA CYS A 235 22.87 -29.91 2.67
C CYS A 235 22.46 -31.00 1.67
N ASN A 236 22.78 -32.29 1.92
CA ASN A 236 22.46 -33.41 1.04
C ASN A 236 21.03 -33.88 1.24
N VAL A 237 20.05 -33.04 0.84
CA VAL A 237 18.63 -33.35 0.96
C VAL A 237 18.26 -34.57 0.11
N PRO A 238 17.72 -35.66 0.69
CA PRO A 238 17.29 -36.81 -0.07
C PRO A 238 16.20 -36.47 -1.09
N ARG A 239 16.24 -37.12 -2.26
CA ARG A 239 15.28 -36.87 -3.37
C ARG A 239 13.82 -36.98 -2.95
N HIS A 240 13.52 -37.76 -1.92
CA HIS A 240 12.17 -37.97 -1.37
C HIS A 240 12.07 -37.45 0.06
N TRP A 241 12.73 -36.33 0.35
CA TRP A 241 12.52 -35.66 1.65
C TRP A 241 11.04 -35.31 1.78
N PRO A 242 10.36 -35.76 2.84
CA PRO A 242 8.95 -35.47 3.00
C PRO A 242 8.78 -33.97 3.17
N GLU A 243 8.08 -33.33 2.22
CA GLU A 243 7.49 -32.04 2.47
C GLU A 243 6.65 -32.18 3.74
N GLN A 244 7.09 -31.63 4.85
CA GLN A 244 6.25 -31.51 6.04
C GLN A 244 5.18 -30.47 5.71
N ARG A 245 4.19 -30.87 4.93
CA ARG A 245 2.94 -30.13 4.81
C ARG A 245 2.33 -30.20 6.21
N GLY A 246 2.40 -29.07 6.93
CA GLY A 246 1.69 -28.95 8.20
C GLY A 246 0.23 -29.30 8.00
N LEU A 247 -0.27 -30.13 8.89
CA LEU A 247 -1.70 -30.40 9.08
C LEU A 247 -2.41 -29.11 9.52
#